data_db5be399beea5d23023dd69f52499813
#
_entry.id   db5be399beea5d23023dd69f52499813
#
_cell.length_a   1.000
_cell.length_b   1.000
_cell.length_c   1.000
_cell.angle_alpha   90.00
_cell.angle_beta   90.00
_cell.angle_gamma   90.00
#
_symmetry.space_group_name_H-M   'P 1'
#
loop_
_entity.id
_entity.type
_entity.pdbx_description
1 polymer ?
#
loop_
_entity_poly.entity_id
_entity_poly.type
_entity_poly.pdbx_seq_one_letter_code
_entity_poly.pdbx_strand_id
1 'polypeptide(L)'
;MTDYDPRIVALYDDDNPDGPDHAYVRRLADEVGARSIIDVGCGTGILTVTLASSGRRVVGVDPSAAMLAYARRRPEGDSVEWIHGDSRNIPPGRFDLAVMTSNVAQHIPDPQWQRTLVDIHRALRDGGVLVFESRNPAVRAWETWVSSEPTTRQTAHGALREWTEIELLGCGVVRLIAHNVFEDSGNHVVESETLVFRDREAIEEQLHEAGFTVDAVHGDWDGSAFTENSRLVIVRARRG
;
A
#
# COMPACT_ATOMS: atom_id res chain seq x y z
N MET A 1 -5.69 -15.56 -7.17
CA MET A 1 -5.54 -15.20 -5.74
C MET A 1 -6.91 -15.28 -5.13
N THR A 2 -7.10 -15.97 -4.01
CA THR A 2 -8.36 -15.96 -3.26
C THR A 2 -8.47 -14.59 -2.60
N ASP A 3 -9.66 -13.96 -2.63
CA ASP A 3 -9.86 -12.66 -2.00
C ASP A 3 -9.79 -12.77 -0.46
N TYR A 4 -9.59 -11.66 0.23
CA TYR A 4 -9.53 -11.62 1.69
C TYR A 4 -10.85 -12.04 2.35
N ASP A 5 -10.75 -12.74 3.49
CA ASP A 5 -11.94 -13.01 4.32
C ASP A 5 -12.52 -11.68 4.84
N PRO A 6 -13.83 -11.42 4.66
CA PRO A 6 -14.43 -10.15 5.08
C PRO A 6 -14.26 -9.82 6.57
N ARG A 7 -14.08 -10.82 7.45
CA ARG A 7 -13.82 -10.63 8.88
C ARG A 7 -12.40 -10.09 9.11
N ILE A 8 -11.40 -10.58 8.33
CA ILE A 8 -10.04 -10.07 8.38
C ILE A 8 -10.02 -8.63 7.84
N VAL A 9 -10.73 -8.37 6.72
CA VAL A 9 -10.87 -6.99 6.21
C VAL A 9 -11.46 -6.04 7.25
N ALA A 10 -12.44 -6.51 8.05
CA ALA A 10 -13.06 -5.68 9.09
C ALA A 10 -12.09 -5.34 10.25
N LEU A 11 -11.04 -6.12 10.45
CA LEU A 11 -10.00 -5.87 11.46
C LEU A 11 -8.79 -5.08 10.90
N TYR A 12 -8.74 -4.91 9.58
CA TYR A 12 -7.56 -4.34 8.92
C TYR A 12 -7.20 -2.94 9.44
N ASP A 13 -8.19 -2.10 9.68
CA ASP A 13 -7.95 -0.73 10.15
C ASP A 13 -7.49 -0.66 11.61
N ASP A 14 -7.90 -1.63 12.45
CA ASP A 14 -7.42 -1.73 13.83
C ASP A 14 -5.92 -2.09 13.84
N ASP A 15 -5.49 -2.90 12.88
CA ASP A 15 -4.10 -3.33 12.71
C ASP A 15 -3.25 -2.32 11.91
N ASN A 16 -3.90 -1.51 11.07
CA ASN A 16 -3.29 -0.49 10.22
C ASN A 16 -4.03 0.85 10.35
N PRO A 17 -3.98 1.50 11.52
CA PRO A 17 -4.71 2.73 11.77
C PRO A 17 -4.15 3.92 10.98
N ASP A 18 -4.92 5.01 10.95
CA ASP A 18 -4.45 6.30 10.41
C ASP A 18 -3.16 6.73 11.12
N GLY A 19 -2.13 7.04 10.35
CA GLY A 19 -0.78 7.22 10.86
C GLY A 19 0.03 8.35 10.21
N PRO A 20 1.34 8.41 10.49
CA PRO A 20 2.25 9.41 9.94
C PRO A 20 2.32 9.40 8.41
N ASP A 21 2.18 8.23 7.77
CA ASP A 21 2.11 8.03 6.34
C ASP A 21 0.91 8.77 5.72
N HIS A 22 -0.27 8.56 6.29
CA HIS A 22 -1.49 9.23 5.86
C HIS A 22 -1.42 10.75 6.10
N ALA A 23 -0.86 11.18 7.23
CA ALA A 23 -0.66 12.58 7.53
C ALA A 23 0.32 13.23 6.53
N TYR A 24 1.37 12.52 6.14
CA TYR A 24 2.32 12.98 5.13
C TYR A 24 1.63 13.15 3.77
N VAL A 25 0.88 12.16 3.32
CA VAL A 25 0.19 12.19 2.01
C VAL A 25 -0.83 13.33 1.96
N ARG A 26 -1.61 13.56 3.03
CA ARG A 26 -2.55 14.70 3.09
C ARG A 26 -1.84 16.03 2.96
N ARG A 27 -0.72 16.24 3.69
CA ARG A 27 0.10 17.44 3.56
C ARG A 27 0.70 17.60 2.15
N LEU A 28 1.21 16.52 1.58
CA LEU A 28 1.74 16.54 0.22
C LEU A 28 0.66 16.91 -0.81
N ALA A 29 -0.55 16.38 -0.67
CA ALA A 29 -1.68 16.71 -1.54
C ALA A 29 -2.02 18.22 -1.47
N ASP A 30 -1.93 18.84 -0.28
CA ASP A 30 -2.09 20.29 -0.11
C ASP A 30 -0.91 21.07 -0.70
N GLU A 31 0.33 20.63 -0.43
CA GLU A 31 1.57 21.26 -0.89
C GLU A 31 1.62 21.36 -2.43
N VAL A 32 1.26 20.28 -3.13
CA VAL A 32 1.27 20.25 -4.59
C VAL A 32 -0.02 20.82 -5.20
N GLY A 33 -0.98 21.24 -4.39
CA GLY A 33 -2.27 21.75 -4.82
C GLY A 33 -3.07 20.73 -5.63
N ALA A 34 -2.99 19.44 -5.25
CA ALA A 34 -3.63 18.36 -5.96
C ALA A 34 -5.16 18.52 -5.98
N ARG A 35 -5.76 18.45 -7.16
CA ARG A 35 -7.21 18.44 -7.39
C ARG A 35 -7.72 17.08 -7.84
N SER A 36 -6.83 16.23 -8.36
CA SER A 36 -7.14 14.88 -8.76
C SER A 36 -6.06 13.92 -8.25
N ILE A 37 -6.47 12.88 -7.53
CA ILE A 37 -5.58 11.94 -6.86
C ILE A 37 -5.98 10.52 -7.27
N ILE A 38 -4.98 9.68 -7.54
CA ILE A 38 -5.14 8.23 -7.70
C ILE A 38 -4.43 7.51 -6.56
N ASP A 39 -5.17 6.66 -5.86
CA ASP A 39 -4.67 5.80 -4.78
C ASP A 39 -4.62 4.36 -5.28
N VAL A 40 -3.43 3.83 -5.50
CA VAL A 40 -3.20 2.49 -6.08
C VAL A 40 -2.88 1.51 -4.96
N GLY A 41 -3.72 0.49 -4.81
CA GLY A 41 -3.72 -0.39 -3.65
C GLY A 41 -4.42 0.26 -2.46
N CYS A 42 -5.57 0.89 -2.70
CA CYS A 42 -6.27 1.71 -1.70
C CYS A 42 -6.87 0.92 -0.53
N GLY A 43 -6.92 -0.40 -0.60
CA GLY A 43 -7.40 -1.29 0.48
C GLY A 43 -8.78 -0.93 0.99
N THR A 44 -8.91 -0.79 2.30
CA THR A 44 -10.14 -0.38 2.99
C THR A 44 -10.52 1.08 2.77
N GLY A 45 -9.68 1.86 2.08
CA GLY A 45 -9.94 3.26 1.77
C GLY A 45 -9.75 4.24 2.94
N ILE A 46 -9.09 3.83 4.02
CA ILE A 46 -8.92 4.67 5.23
C ILE A 46 -8.24 6.01 4.92
N LEU A 47 -7.20 6.01 4.07
CA LEU A 47 -6.58 7.24 3.56
C LEU A 47 -7.46 7.89 2.49
N THR A 48 -7.92 7.10 1.53
CA THR A 48 -8.55 7.54 0.28
C THR A 48 -9.73 8.48 0.51
N VAL A 49 -10.64 8.12 1.46
CA VAL A 49 -11.81 8.97 1.77
C VAL A 49 -11.40 10.33 2.34
N THR A 50 -10.32 10.38 3.12
CA THR A 50 -9.82 11.63 3.70
C THR A 50 -9.27 12.59 2.65
N LEU A 51 -8.75 12.07 1.54
CA LEU A 51 -8.26 12.87 0.42
C LEU A 51 -9.42 13.50 -0.36
N ALA A 52 -10.59 12.84 -0.42
CA ALA A 52 -11.78 13.34 -1.10
C ALA A 52 -12.49 14.48 -0.35
N SER A 53 -12.35 14.54 0.99
CA SER A 53 -13.02 15.52 1.85
C SER A 53 -12.77 16.99 1.50
N SER A 54 -11.70 17.27 0.76
CA SER A 54 -11.34 18.64 0.31
C SER A 54 -11.93 19.02 -1.06
N GLY A 55 -12.93 18.29 -1.55
CA GLY A 55 -13.54 18.55 -2.88
C GLY A 55 -12.64 18.16 -4.05
N ARG A 56 -11.68 17.28 -3.82
CA ARG A 56 -10.80 16.70 -4.84
C ARG A 56 -11.50 15.54 -5.55
N ARG A 57 -11.20 15.33 -6.82
CA ARG A 57 -11.50 14.07 -7.49
C ARG A 57 -10.52 13.01 -6.98
N VAL A 58 -11.03 11.97 -6.34
CA VAL A 58 -10.20 10.86 -5.86
C VAL A 58 -10.68 9.54 -6.46
N VAL A 59 -9.73 8.76 -6.93
CA VAL A 59 -9.95 7.42 -7.46
C VAL A 59 -9.14 6.44 -6.63
N GLY A 60 -9.78 5.40 -6.08
CA GLY A 60 -9.13 4.29 -5.42
C GLY A 60 -9.15 3.05 -6.30
N VAL A 61 -8.01 2.40 -6.51
CA VAL A 61 -7.89 1.14 -7.25
C VAL A 61 -7.34 0.06 -6.34
N ASP A 62 -8.04 -1.08 -6.25
CA ASP A 62 -7.57 -2.21 -5.45
C ASP A 62 -7.98 -3.55 -6.10
N PRO A 63 -7.12 -4.58 -6.10
CA PRO A 63 -7.44 -5.89 -6.65
C PRO A 63 -8.38 -6.72 -5.77
N SER A 64 -8.60 -6.34 -4.51
CA SER A 64 -9.49 -7.04 -3.58
C SER A 64 -10.90 -6.47 -3.63
N ALA A 65 -11.87 -7.30 -4.03
CA ALA A 65 -13.27 -6.94 -4.00
C ALA A 65 -13.79 -6.78 -2.56
N ALA A 66 -13.25 -7.56 -1.61
CA ALA A 66 -13.60 -7.49 -0.19
C ALA A 66 -13.16 -6.17 0.44
N MET A 67 -11.92 -5.72 0.17
CA MET A 67 -11.42 -4.40 0.59
C MET A 67 -12.30 -3.28 0.04
N LEU A 68 -12.58 -3.28 -1.25
CA LEU A 68 -13.44 -2.27 -1.88
C LEU A 68 -14.88 -2.30 -1.38
N ALA A 69 -15.42 -3.48 -1.05
CA ALA A 69 -16.75 -3.58 -0.44
C ALA A 69 -16.78 -2.92 0.95
N TYR A 70 -15.67 -2.97 1.68
CA TYR A 70 -15.51 -2.25 2.95
C TYR A 70 -15.35 -0.74 2.71
N ALA A 71 -14.49 -0.33 1.80
CA ALA A 71 -14.21 1.07 1.46
C ALA A 71 -15.47 1.84 1.07
N ARG A 72 -16.33 1.25 0.24
CA ARG A 72 -17.61 1.85 -0.19
C ARG A 72 -18.61 2.12 0.95
N ARG A 73 -18.47 1.43 2.08
CA ARG A 73 -19.35 1.61 3.26
C ARG A 73 -18.83 2.64 4.25
N ARG A 74 -17.63 3.19 4.01
CA ARG A 74 -17.09 4.25 4.86
C ARG A 74 -17.92 5.52 4.77
N PRO A 75 -17.95 6.32 5.84
CA PRO A 75 -18.34 7.71 5.71
C PRO A 75 -17.55 8.35 4.56
N GLU A 76 -18.23 9.13 3.71
CA GLU A 76 -17.65 9.76 2.51
C GLU A 76 -17.18 8.79 1.40
N GLY A 77 -17.43 7.49 1.53
CA GLY A 77 -17.11 6.50 0.50
C GLY A 77 -17.75 6.78 -0.86
N ASP A 78 -18.94 7.42 -0.86
CA ASP A 78 -19.63 7.85 -2.09
C ASP A 78 -18.91 9.01 -2.82
N SER A 79 -17.97 9.69 -2.17
CA SER A 79 -17.18 10.80 -2.75
C SER A 79 -15.96 10.30 -3.53
N VAL A 80 -15.70 8.99 -3.53
CA VAL A 80 -14.55 8.35 -4.17
C VAL A 80 -15.01 7.45 -5.31
N GLU A 81 -14.32 7.49 -6.43
CA GLU A 81 -14.48 6.53 -7.52
C GLU A 81 -13.67 5.26 -7.20
N TRP A 82 -14.36 4.14 -6.89
CA TRP A 82 -13.72 2.87 -6.55
C TRP A 82 -13.66 1.93 -7.72
N ILE A 83 -12.45 1.47 -8.07
CA ILE A 83 -12.18 0.59 -9.20
C ILE A 83 -11.60 -0.73 -8.71
N HIS A 84 -12.28 -1.83 -9.03
CA HIS A 84 -11.77 -3.17 -8.77
C HIS A 84 -10.78 -3.56 -9.88
N GLY A 85 -9.52 -3.73 -9.53
CA GLY A 85 -8.46 -4.06 -10.48
C GLY A 85 -7.07 -3.63 -10.02
N ASP A 86 -6.14 -3.57 -10.94
CA ASP A 86 -4.76 -3.13 -10.73
C ASP A 86 -4.44 -1.88 -11.57
N SER A 87 -3.15 -1.55 -11.73
CA SER A 87 -2.70 -0.37 -12.48
C SER A 87 -3.26 -0.29 -13.91
N ARG A 88 -3.58 -1.41 -14.53
CA ARG A 88 -4.20 -1.48 -15.87
C ARG A 88 -5.59 -0.88 -15.92
N ASN A 89 -6.24 -0.79 -14.78
CA ASN A 89 -7.59 -0.28 -14.63
C ASN A 89 -7.63 1.21 -14.24
N ILE A 90 -6.47 1.85 -14.08
CA ILE A 90 -6.39 3.29 -13.83
C ILE A 90 -7.10 4.02 -14.99
N PRO A 91 -8.14 4.83 -14.71
CA PRO A 91 -8.87 5.49 -15.77
C PRO A 91 -8.01 6.52 -16.49
N PRO A 92 -8.26 6.76 -17.78
CA PRO A 92 -7.59 7.84 -18.48
C PRO A 92 -7.89 9.17 -17.79
N GLY A 93 -6.87 9.93 -17.54
CA GLY A 93 -7.00 11.22 -16.85
C GLY A 93 -5.63 11.79 -16.55
N ARG A 94 -5.62 13.03 -16.10
CA ARG A 94 -4.39 13.69 -15.69
C ARG A 94 -4.45 13.94 -14.20
N PHE A 95 -3.96 12.96 -13.43
CA PHE A 95 -3.88 13.09 -11.98
C PHE A 95 -2.72 14.00 -11.58
N ASP A 96 -2.93 14.78 -10.53
CA ASP A 96 -1.91 15.63 -9.95
C ASP A 96 -0.98 14.85 -9.03
N LEU A 97 -1.56 13.84 -8.34
CA LEU A 97 -0.87 13.01 -7.36
C LEU A 97 -1.29 11.54 -7.52
N ALA A 98 -0.32 10.66 -7.50
CA ALA A 98 -0.49 9.21 -7.34
C ALA A 98 0.13 8.77 -6.02
N VAL A 99 -0.56 7.90 -5.29
CA VAL A 99 -0.08 7.40 -4.00
C VAL A 99 -0.16 5.87 -3.95
N MET A 100 0.78 5.26 -3.23
CA MET A 100 0.76 3.86 -2.80
C MET A 100 1.29 3.81 -1.37
N THR A 101 0.42 3.67 -0.38
CA THR A 101 0.78 3.59 1.04
C THR A 101 0.65 2.18 1.59
N SER A 102 1.04 1.96 2.84
CA SER A 102 0.99 0.65 3.51
C SER A 102 1.82 -0.42 2.78
N ASN A 103 2.95 -0.01 2.22
CA ASN A 103 3.91 -0.87 1.50
C ASN A 103 3.34 -1.60 0.27
N VAL A 104 2.33 -1.05 -0.39
CA VAL A 104 1.73 -1.62 -1.61
C VAL A 104 2.78 -1.99 -2.66
N ALA A 105 3.84 -1.18 -2.83
CA ALA A 105 4.91 -1.45 -3.78
C ALA A 105 5.57 -2.83 -3.60
N GLN A 106 5.59 -3.37 -2.37
CA GLN A 106 6.15 -4.69 -2.09
C GLN A 106 5.25 -5.85 -2.52
N HIS A 107 3.94 -5.62 -2.57
CA HIS A 107 2.95 -6.63 -2.99
C HIS A 107 2.89 -6.80 -4.52
N ILE A 108 3.60 -5.95 -5.27
CA ILE A 108 3.61 -5.97 -6.74
C ILE A 108 4.91 -6.62 -7.22
N PRO A 109 4.88 -7.90 -7.68
CA PRO A 109 6.07 -8.58 -8.18
C PRO A 109 6.44 -8.11 -9.59
N ASP A 110 7.70 -8.37 -9.98
CA ASP A 110 8.14 -8.19 -11.37
C ASP A 110 7.51 -9.27 -12.29
N PRO A 111 7.15 -8.95 -13.55
CA PRO A 111 7.26 -7.66 -14.23
C PRO A 111 6.07 -6.70 -14.00
N GLN A 112 5.14 -7.03 -13.09
CA GLN A 112 3.97 -6.21 -12.82
C GLN A 112 4.34 -4.84 -12.25
N TRP A 113 5.42 -4.78 -11.46
CA TRP A 113 5.93 -3.55 -10.88
C TRP A 113 6.33 -2.52 -11.95
N GLN A 114 7.17 -2.92 -12.93
CA GLN A 114 7.59 -2.04 -14.02
C GLN A 114 6.38 -1.52 -14.81
N ARG A 115 5.41 -2.41 -15.08
CA ARG A 115 4.15 -2.00 -15.73
C ARG A 115 3.38 -0.99 -14.88
N THR A 116 3.28 -1.22 -13.57
CA THR A 116 2.57 -0.32 -12.65
C THR A 116 3.17 1.07 -12.67
N LEU A 117 4.50 1.20 -12.67
CA LEU A 117 5.17 2.49 -12.79
C LEU A 117 4.83 3.19 -14.12
N VAL A 118 4.86 2.46 -15.24
CA VAL A 118 4.49 2.99 -16.56
C VAL A 118 3.02 3.41 -16.62
N ASP A 119 2.11 2.63 -16.04
CA ASP A 119 0.68 2.95 -16.02
C ASP A 119 0.40 4.20 -15.17
N ILE A 120 1.05 4.33 -14.00
CA ILE A 120 0.97 5.53 -13.15
C ILE A 120 1.57 6.74 -13.87
N HIS A 121 2.73 6.57 -14.52
CA HIS A 121 3.35 7.65 -15.30
C HIS A 121 2.41 8.19 -16.37
N ARG A 122 1.72 7.32 -17.10
CA ARG A 122 0.74 7.72 -18.12
C ARG A 122 -0.49 8.42 -17.53
N ALA A 123 -0.90 8.02 -16.32
CA ALA A 123 -2.07 8.58 -15.66
C ALA A 123 -1.81 9.96 -15.03
N LEU A 124 -0.60 10.24 -14.62
CA LEU A 124 -0.21 11.55 -14.09
C LEU A 124 -0.16 12.60 -15.21
N ARG A 125 -0.45 13.86 -14.90
CA ARG A 125 -0.13 14.99 -15.78
C ARG A 125 1.38 15.28 -15.78
N ASP A 126 1.85 16.06 -16.74
CA ASP A 126 3.23 16.54 -16.74
C ASP A 126 3.50 17.32 -15.44
N GLY A 127 4.58 17.01 -14.76
CA GLY A 127 4.90 17.52 -13.43
C GLY A 127 4.06 16.92 -12.30
N GLY A 128 3.18 15.96 -12.57
CA GLY A 128 2.43 15.21 -11.54
C GLY A 128 3.36 14.39 -10.66
N VAL A 129 2.96 14.17 -9.42
CA VAL A 129 3.79 13.56 -8.37
C VAL A 129 3.33 12.14 -8.08
N LEU A 130 4.29 11.23 -7.93
CA LEU A 130 4.11 9.89 -7.34
C LEU A 130 4.79 9.88 -5.98
N VAL A 131 4.11 9.35 -4.97
CA VAL A 131 4.68 9.03 -3.64
C VAL A 131 4.32 7.63 -3.23
N PHE A 132 5.30 6.90 -2.72
CA PHE A 132 5.11 5.57 -2.15
C PHE A 132 6.23 5.22 -1.19
N GLU A 133 6.03 4.18 -0.41
CA GLU A 133 7.09 3.59 0.40
C GLU A 133 7.27 2.11 0.10
N SER A 134 8.45 1.63 0.51
CA SER A 134 8.83 0.23 0.60
C SER A 134 9.68 0.03 1.85
N ARG A 135 9.66 -1.16 2.44
CA ARG A 135 10.60 -1.46 3.53
C ARG A 135 12.01 -1.64 2.98
N ASN A 136 12.97 -1.06 3.68
CA ASN A 136 14.38 -1.21 3.32
C ASN A 136 14.84 -2.66 3.53
N PRO A 137 15.33 -3.36 2.49
CA PRO A 137 15.81 -4.74 2.63
C PRO A 137 17.00 -4.87 3.58
N ALA A 138 17.80 -3.83 3.77
CA ALA A 138 18.98 -3.86 4.63
C ALA A 138 18.64 -4.14 6.11
N VAL A 139 17.44 -3.72 6.56
CA VAL A 139 17.00 -3.95 7.95
C VAL A 139 16.29 -5.30 8.15
N ARG A 140 16.06 -6.07 7.10
CA ARG A 140 15.51 -7.43 7.12
C ARG A 140 14.29 -7.57 8.04
N ALA A 141 13.33 -6.67 7.91
CA ALA A 141 12.15 -6.58 8.78
C ALA A 141 11.40 -7.91 8.92
N TRP A 142 11.39 -8.75 7.88
CA TRP A 142 10.74 -10.08 7.88
C TRP A 142 11.28 -11.03 8.96
N GLU A 143 12.51 -10.85 9.49
CA GLU A 143 13.05 -11.68 10.55
C GLU A 143 12.31 -11.50 11.88
N THR A 144 11.62 -10.36 12.05
CA THR A 144 10.84 -10.05 13.25
C THR A 144 9.36 -10.43 13.12
N TRP A 145 8.92 -10.90 11.95
CA TRP A 145 7.50 -11.22 11.71
C TRP A 145 7.12 -12.66 12.05
N VAL A 146 8.11 -13.51 12.19
CA VAL A 146 7.87 -14.91 12.59
C VAL A 146 7.37 -14.95 14.02
N SER A 147 6.20 -15.52 14.22
CA SER A 147 5.67 -15.77 15.55
C SER A 147 6.15 -17.14 16.04
N SER A 148 6.93 -17.17 17.11
CA SER A 148 7.40 -18.43 17.73
C SER A 148 6.23 -19.25 18.32
N GLU A 149 5.19 -18.57 18.79
CA GLU A 149 3.96 -19.15 19.33
C GLU A 149 2.75 -18.34 18.84
N PRO A 150 1.59 -19.00 18.62
CA PRO A 150 0.35 -18.31 18.32
C PRO A 150 -0.07 -17.37 19.44
N THR A 151 -0.55 -16.20 19.09
CA THR A 151 -1.18 -15.23 20.01
C THR A 151 -2.69 -15.24 19.86
N THR A 152 -3.43 -14.91 20.91
CA THR A 152 -4.89 -14.82 20.86
C THR A 152 -5.33 -13.43 21.32
N ARG A 153 -6.18 -12.77 20.52
CA ARG A 153 -6.83 -11.49 20.88
C ARG A 153 -8.34 -11.59 20.75
N GLN A 154 -9.06 -10.71 21.48
CA GLN A 154 -10.51 -10.52 21.29
C GLN A 154 -10.76 -9.55 20.15
N THR A 155 -11.70 -9.90 19.29
CA THR A 155 -12.12 -9.08 18.14
C THR A 155 -13.64 -8.92 18.12
N ALA A 156 -14.14 -8.08 17.21
CA ALA A 156 -15.59 -7.98 16.95
C ALA A 156 -16.19 -9.31 16.41
N HIS A 157 -15.35 -10.25 15.98
CA HIS A 157 -15.74 -11.56 15.45
C HIS A 157 -15.42 -12.72 16.42
N GLY A 158 -15.24 -12.44 17.72
CA GLY A 158 -14.85 -13.39 18.74
C GLY A 158 -13.34 -13.49 18.95
N ALA A 159 -12.90 -14.52 19.66
CA ALA A 159 -11.49 -14.77 19.92
C ALA A 159 -10.78 -15.19 18.61
N LEU A 160 -9.72 -14.50 18.26
CA LEU A 160 -8.90 -14.77 17.08
C LEU A 160 -7.51 -15.19 17.51
N ARG A 161 -7.10 -16.39 17.09
CA ARG A 161 -5.75 -16.92 17.32
C ARG A 161 -4.95 -16.79 16.02
N GLU A 162 -3.77 -16.17 16.13
CA GLU A 162 -2.97 -15.72 15.00
C GLU A 162 -1.51 -16.14 15.13
N TRP A 163 -0.88 -16.51 14.01
CA TRP A 163 0.57 -16.68 13.88
C TRP A 163 1.00 -16.44 12.43
N THR A 164 2.29 -16.17 12.26
CA THR A 164 2.86 -15.88 10.94
C THR A 164 4.06 -16.77 10.68
N GLU A 165 4.14 -17.28 9.47
CA GLU A 165 5.29 -18.01 8.94
C GLU A 165 5.94 -17.20 7.81
N ILE A 166 7.27 -17.32 7.69
CA ILE A 166 8.04 -16.65 6.65
C ILE A 166 8.84 -17.69 5.87
N GLU A 167 8.72 -17.62 4.55
CA GLU A 167 9.52 -18.39 3.60
C GLU A 167 10.39 -17.44 2.76
N LEU A 168 11.71 -17.65 2.80
CA LEU A 168 12.63 -16.87 1.98
C LEU A 168 12.75 -17.52 0.60
N LEU A 169 12.29 -16.84 -0.43
CA LEU A 169 12.31 -17.32 -1.82
C LEU A 169 13.57 -16.90 -2.59
N GLY A 170 14.45 -16.11 -1.95
CA GLY A 170 15.69 -15.61 -2.54
C GLY A 170 15.53 -14.26 -3.25
N CYS A 171 16.65 -13.61 -3.54
CA CYS A 171 16.67 -12.35 -4.28
C CYS A 171 15.75 -11.24 -3.73
N GLY A 172 15.67 -11.11 -2.40
CA GLY A 172 14.79 -10.10 -1.78
C GLY A 172 13.29 -10.43 -1.84
N VAL A 173 12.93 -11.67 -2.21
CA VAL A 173 11.54 -12.12 -2.25
C VAL A 173 11.21 -12.96 -1.02
N VAL A 174 10.15 -12.59 -0.33
CA VAL A 174 9.69 -13.22 0.91
C VAL A 174 8.22 -13.62 0.75
N ARG A 175 7.88 -14.84 1.13
CA ARG A 175 6.48 -15.25 1.29
C ARG A 175 6.10 -15.13 2.75
N LEU A 176 5.08 -14.36 3.03
CA LEU A 176 4.43 -14.26 4.32
C LEU A 176 3.17 -15.12 4.30
N ILE A 177 3.01 -15.97 5.31
CA ILE A 177 1.83 -16.83 5.49
C ILE A 177 1.23 -16.49 6.84
N ALA A 178 0.07 -15.82 6.81
CA ALA A 178 -0.68 -15.44 7.99
C ALA A 178 -1.79 -16.47 8.26
N HIS A 179 -1.81 -16.99 9.47
CA HIS A 179 -2.82 -17.93 9.94
C HIS A 179 -3.74 -17.24 10.93
N ASN A 180 -5.05 -17.35 10.68
CA ASN A 180 -6.10 -16.70 11.45
C ASN A 180 -7.15 -17.76 11.82
N VAL A 181 -7.27 -18.13 13.10
CA VAL A 181 -8.26 -19.10 13.58
C VAL A 181 -9.29 -18.36 14.44
N PHE A 182 -10.53 -18.31 13.95
CA PHE A 182 -11.67 -17.83 14.71
C PHE A 182 -12.13 -18.92 15.69
N GLU A 183 -11.76 -18.80 16.95
CA GLU A 183 -11.91 -19.86 17.97
C GLU A 183 -13.38 -20.31 18.13
N ASP A 184 -14.34 -19.38 18.10
CA ASP A 184 -15.75 -19.68 18.30
C ASP A 184 -16.34 -20.57 17.19
N SER A 185 -15.84 -20.46 15.97
CA SER A 185 -16.30 -21.26 14.82
C SER A 185 -15.35 -22.36 14.42
N GLY A 186 -14.10 -22.35 14.91
CA GLY A 186 -13.03 -23.20 14.47
C GLY A 186 -12.57 -22.93 13.01
N ASN A 187 -13.02 -21.83 12.42
CA ASN A 187 -12.68 -21.50 11.02
C ASN A 187 -11.24 -21.00 10.94
N HIS A 188 -10.42 -21.67 10.14
CA HIS A 188 -9.03 -21.35 9.89
C HIS A 188 -8.88 -20.68 8.51
N VAL A 189 -8.55 -19.41 8.50
CA VAL A 189 -8.24 -18.60 7.31
C VAL A 189 -6.73 -18.51 7.18
N VAL A 190 -6.21 -18.87 6.03
CA VAL A 190 -4.78 -18.75 5.71
C VAL A 190 -4.63 -17.79 4.54
N GLU A 191 -3.88 -16.73 4.77
CA GLU A 191 -3.54 -15.74 3.77
C GLU A 191 -2.06 -15.87 3.41
N SER A 192 -1.74 -15.86 2.13
CA SER A 192 -0.37 -16.00 1.65
C SER A 192 -0.04 -14.90 0.67
N GLU A 193 0.96 -14.11 1.00
CA GLU A 193 1.41 -12.97 0.22
C GLU A 193 2.88 -13.10 -0.13
N THR A 194 3.23 -12.68 -1.35
CA THR A 194 4.62 -12.61 -1.78
C THR A 194 5.03 -11.15 -1.79
N LEU A 195 6.05 -10.83 -1.01
CA LEU A 195 6.59 -9.48 -0.85
C LEU A 195 7.95 -9.39 -1.53
N VAL A 196 8.14 -8.36 -2.34
CA VAL A 196 9.41 -8.07 -3.02
C VAL A 196 10.07 -6.88 -2.36
N PHE A 197 11.23 -7.11 -1.76
CA PHE A 197 12.06 -6.09 -1.14
C PHE A 197 13.06 -5.57 -2.16
N ARG A 198 12.87 -4.33 -2.59
CA ARG A 198 13.77 -3.61 -3.52
C ARG A 198 14.59 -2.62 -2.72
N ASP A 199 15.91 -2.58 -2.97
CA ASP A 199 16.75 -1.54 -2.42
C ASP A 199 16.47 -0.18 -3.09
N ARG A 200 17.03 0.85 -2.52
CA ARG A 200 16.86 2.22 -3.00
C ARG A 200 17.33 2.39 -4.44
N GLU A 201 18.49 1.83 -4.76
CA GLU A 201 19.11 1.96 -6.07
C GLU A 201 18.25 1.32 -7.16
N ALA A 202 17.73 0.11 -6.91
CA ALA A 202 16.81 -0.57 -7.82
C ALA A 202 15.49 0.22 -8.02
N ILE A 203 14.95 0.80 -6.95
CA ILE A 203 13.74 1.64 -7.03
C ILE A 203 14.00 2.89 -7.88
N GLU A 204 15.11 3.60 -7.65
CA GLU A 204 15.46 4.81 -8.40
C GLU A 204 15.70 4.50 -9.89
N GLU A 205 16.40 3.40 -10.21
CA GLU A 205 16.62 2.94 -11.58
C GLU A 205 15.30 2.63 -12.30
N GLN A 206 14.43 1.85 -11.68
CA GLN A 206 13.12 1.45 -12.24
C GLN A 206 12.19 2.66 -12.44
N LEU A 207 12.23 3.65 -11.55
CA LEU A 207 11.52 4.91 -11.72
C LEU A 207 12.04 5.71 -12.92
N HIS A 208 13.36 5.79 -13.05
CA HIS A 208 13.98 6.47 -14.19
C HIS A 208 13.62 5.80 -15.53
N GLU A 209 13.67 4.46 -15.60
CA GLU A 209 13.25 3.68 -16.76
C GLU A 209 11.77 3.93 -17.12
N ALA A 210 10.92 4.13 -16.13
CA ALA A 210 9.50 4.46 -16.33
C ALA A 210 9.25 5.95 -16.68
N GLY A 211 10.30 6.80 -16.73
CA GLY A 211 10.21 8.21 -17.11
C GLY A 211 10.01 9.18 -15.94
N PHE A 212 10.20 8.73 -14.71
CA PHE A 212 10.13 9.59 -13.52
C PHE A 212 11.49 10.23 -13.21
N THR A 213 11.43 11.41 -12.61
CA THR A 213 12.55 12.04 -11.92
C THR A 213 12.31 11.95 -10.41
N VAL A 214 13.27 11.39 -9.66
CA VAL A 214 13.18 11.30 -8.20
C VAL A 214 13.48 12.66 -7.60
N ASP A 215 12.51 13.22 -6.87
CA ASP A 215 12.62 14.52 -6.18
C ASP A 215 13.26 14.35 -4.79
N ALA A 216 12.90 13.28 -4.08
CA ALA A 216 13.38 13.02 -2.72
C ALA A 216 13.26 11.54 -2.35
N VAL A 217 14.17 11.09 -1.47
CA VAL A 217 14.11 9.80 -0.79
C VAL A 217 14.27 10.02 0.71
N HIS A 218 13.26 9.63 1.49
CA HIS A 218 13.23 9.76 2.94
C HIS A 218 13.31 8.38 3.61
N GLY A 219 13.81 8.36 4.83
CA GLY A 219 13.90 7.16 5.66
C GLY A 219 12.72 6.97 6.62
N ASP A 220 11.94 8.03 6.82
CA ASP A 220 10.73 8.03 7.65
C ASP A 220 9.75 9.09 7.16
N TRP A 221 8.50 8.99 7.58
CA TRP A 221 7.38 9.87 7.20
C TRP A 221 7.46 11.29 7.80
N ASP A 222 8.41 11.53 8.69
CA ASP A 222 8.74 12.88 9.18
C ASP A 222 9.60 13.70 8.19
N GLY A 223 10.03 13.06 7.08
CA GLY A 223 10.89 13.67 6.07
C GLY A 223 12.38 13.55 6.34
N SER A 224 12.80 12.77 7.34
CA SER A 224 14.21 12.45 7.62
C SER A 224 14.88 11.84 6.40
N ALA A 225 16.13 12.22 6.14
CA ALA A 225 16.89 11.68 5.02
C ALA A 225 17.08 10.16 5.14
N PHE A 226 17.00 9.47 4.01
CA PHE A 226 17.28 8.03 3.97
C PHE A 226 18.74 7.73 4.34
N THR A 227 18.91 6.70 5.14
CA THR A 227 20.19 6.07 5.48
C THR A 227 20.08 4.56 5.33
N GLU A 228 21.18 3.83 5.29
CA GLU A 228 21.18 2.37 5.23
C GLU A 228 20.43 1.70 6.38
N ASN A 229 20.35 2.36 7.55
CA ASN A 229 19.63 1.88 8.72
C ASN A 229 18.16 2.33 8.79
N SER A 230 17.69 3.09 7.81
CA SER A 230 16.29 3.51 7.73
C SER A 230 15.38 2.30 7.55
N ARG A 231 14.23 2.28 8.23
CA ARG A 231 13.27 1.18 8.12
C ARG A 231 12.53 1.19 6.78
N LEU A 232 12.34 2.37 6.21
CA LEU A 232 11.59 2.60 4.98
C LEU A 232 12.47 3.26 3.94
N VAL A 233 12.08 3.08 2.68
CA VAL A 233 12.49 3.86 1.51
C VAL A 233 11.24 4.56 1.04
N ILE A 234 11.06 5.82 1.40
CA ILE A 234 9.92 6.64 0.99
C ILE A 234 10.36 7.50 -0.18
N VAL A 235 9.74 7.29 -1.33
CA VAL A 235 10.13 7.95 -2.57
C VAL A 235 9.06 8.96 -2.99
N ARG A 236 9.50 10.17 -3.31
CA ARG A 236 8.74 11.17 -4.03
C ARG A 236 9.37 11.36 -5.39
N ALA A 237 8.60 11.11 -6.44
CA ALA A 237 9.05 11.22 -7.81
C ALA A 237 8.08 12.06 -8.64
N ARG A 238 8.57 12.64 -9.72
CA ARG A 238 7.79 13.52 -10.60
C ARG A 238 7.79 12.97 -12.02
N ARG A 239 6.62 13.02 -12.67
CA ARG A 239 6.54 12.81 -14.11
C ARG A 239 7.25 13.96 -14.84
N GLY A 240 8.22 13.62 -15.69
CA GLY A 240 8.90 14.53 -16.60
C GLY A 240 8.01 15.04 -17.74
#